data_93a2ecba4048879f291b20e4fb32715e
#
_entry.id   93a2ecba4048879f291b20e4fb32715e
#
_cell.length_a   1.000
_cell.length_b   1.000
_cell.length_c   1.000
_cell.angle_alpha   90.00
_cell.angle_beta   90.00
_cell.angle_gamma   90.00
#
_symmetry.space_group_name_H-M   'P 1'
#
loop_
_entity.id
_entity.type
_entity.pdbx_description
1 polymer ?
#
loop_
_entity_poly.entity_id
_entity_poly.type
_entity_poly.pdbx_seq_one_letter_code
_entity_poly.pdbx_strand_id
1 'polypeptide(L)'
;MYKGIDRTVNQSENSICIFSKEFGNILQQSYTLESNNLKNTALVGGEGEGLDRVLITIGDDFSGLDRYEIFIDADDIRTENDDGIISYDEYIKQVRQRGLERLSECQKISTFTSEINATDSNLEYRKDFDLGDIVTCINKDWDIIINTKITEIEEVYENNTLEISITFGNKIPTIIDKIRQVKS
;
A
#
# COMPACT_ATOMS: atom_id res chain seq x y z
N MET A 1 -14.69 11.87 6.77
CA MET A 1 -13.67 11.21 5.93
C MET A 1 -14.41 10.65 4.71
N TYR A 2 -14.09 11.13 3.51
CA TYR A 2 -14.70 10.64 2.29
C TYR A 2 -14.31 9.16 2.09
N LYS A 3 -15.30 8.30 1.92
CA LYS A 3 -15.09 6.89 1.61
C LYS A 3 -15.25 6.75 0.10
N GLY A 4 -14.12 6.60 -0.62
CA GLY A 4 -14.13 6.50 -2.07
C GLY A 4 -15.10 5.46 -2.62
N ILE A 5 -15.50 5.64 -3.87
CA ILE A 5 -16.47 4.82 -4.59
C ILE A 5 -15.71 3.86 -5.51
N ASP A 6 -16.21 2.65 -5.68
CA ASP A 6 -15.72 1.73 -6.71
C ASP A 6 -16.28 2.15 -8.08
N ARG A 7 -15.39 2.55 -8.98
CA ARG A 7 -15.67 2.96 -10.37
C ARG A 7 -14.92 2.10 -11.38
N THR A 8 -14.53 0.90 -10.98
CA THR A 8 -13.80 -0.01 -11.87
C THR A 8 -14.71 -0.62 -12.94
N VAL A 9 -14.11 -1.21 -13.95
CA VAL A 9 -14.83 -1.97 -15.00
C VAL A 9 -15.50 -3.25 -14.47
N ASN A 10 -15.16 -3.67 -13.24
CA ASN A 10 -15.64 -4.94 -12.68
C ASN A 10 -16.93 -4.79 -11.84
N GLN A 11 -17.46 -3.58 -11.72
CA GLN A 11 -18.70 -3.30 -11.00
C GLN A 11 -19.77 -2.71 -11.95
N SER A 12 -21.04 -2.67 -11.51
CA SER A 12 -22.17 -2.18 -12.31
C SER A 12 -23.05 -1.15 -11.58
N GLU A 13 -22.65 -0.75 -10.36
CA GLU A 13 -23.46 0.13 -9.51
C GLU A 13 -23.17 1.60 -9.75
N ASN A 14 -21.93 1.92 -10.12
CA ASN A 14 -21.45 3.29 -10.29
C ASN A 14 -20.97 3.55 -11.72
N SER A 15 -20.85 4.82 -12.09
CA SER A 15 -20.23 5.23 -13.35
C SER A 15 -18.80 4.70 -13.43
N ILE A 16 -18.44 4.06 -14.53
CA ILE A 16 -17.10 3.51 -14.75
C ILE A 16 -16.15 4.65 -15.07
N CYS A 17 -14.96 4.64 -14.42
CA CYS A 17 -13.89 5.57 -14.68
C CYS A 17 -12.64 4.82 -15.12
N ILE A 18 -12.18 5.10 -16.34
CA ILE A 18 -10.99 4.48 -16.95
C ILE A 18 -9.99 5.55 -17.33
N PHE A 19 -8.77 5.42 -16.81
CA PHE A 19 -7.63 6.24 -17.20
C PHE A 19 -6.77 5.50 -18.22
N SER A 20 -6.64 6.07 -19.43
CA SER A 20 -5.87 5.47 -20.53
C SER A 20 -5.46 6.52 -21.55
N LYS A 21 -4.26 6.34 -22.13
CA LYS A 21 -3.80 7.17 -23.27
C LYS A 21 -4.68 7.02 -24.49
N GLU A 22 -5.22 5.83 -24.72
CA GLU A 22 -6.09 5.56 -25.87
C GLU A 22 -7.42 6.31 -25.80
N PHE A 23 -7.86 6.68 -24.59
CA PHE A 23 -9.05 7.50 -24.40
C PHE A 23 -8.75 9.01 -24.41
N GLY A 24 -7.48 9.40 -24.59
CA GLY A 24 -7.05 10.79 -24.64
C GLY A 24 -7.16 11.53 -23.32
N ASN A 25 -7.45 10.83 -22.21
CA ASN A 25 -7.62 11.47 -20.90
C ASN A 25 -6.36 11.47 -20.04
N ILE A 26 -5.25 10.96 -20.56
CA ILE A 26 -3.94 10.98 -19.92
C ILE A 26 -2.89 11.54 -20.88
N LEU A 27 -2.06 12.45 -20.39
CA LEU A 27 -0.90 13.00 -21.13
C LEU A 27 0.33 12.11 -20.92
N GLN A 28 0.65 11.79 -19.68
CA GLN A 28 1.82 11.02 -19.30
C GLN A 28 1.47 10.00 -18.22
N GLN A 29 2.13 8.84 -18.29
CA GLN A 29 2.01 7.79 -17.28
C GLN A 29 3.39 7.36 -16.80
N SER A 30 3.50 7.08 -15.51
CA SER A 30 4.66 6.46 -14.87
C SER A 30 4.20 5.31 -14.00
N TYR A 31 4.88 4.18 -14.11
CA TYR A 31 4.64 3.02 -13.27
C TYR A 31 5.91 2.65 -12.51
N THR A 32 5.82 2.63 -11.20
CA THR A 32 6.92 2.24 -10.33
C THR A 32 6.52 1.03 -9.51
N LEU A 33 7.36 0.02 -9.56
CA LEU A 33 7.23 -1.21 -8.79
C LEU A 33 8.47 -1.36 -7.90
N GLU A 34 8.30 -1.21 -6.60
CA GLU A 34 9.37 -1.42 -5.62
C GLU A 34 9.09 -2.69 -4.81
N SER A 35 9.97 -3.66 -4.93
CA SER A 35 9.92 -4.93 -4.21
C SER A 35 11.12 -5.18 -3.30
N ASN A 36 12.04 -4.21 -3.18
CA ASN A 36 13.27 -4.36 -2.39
C ASN A 36 13.01 -4.68 -0.92
N ASN A 37 11.91 -4.15 -0.36
CA ASN A 37 11.52 -4.36 1.02
C ASN A 37 10.45 -5.45 1.19
N LEU A 38 10.07 -6.13 0.09
CA LEU A 38 9.06 -7.17 0.17
C LEU A 38 9.51 -8.29 1.11
N LYS A 39 8.67 -8.55 2.12
CA LYS A 39 8.77 -9.72 2.99
C LYS A 39 7.38 -10.32 3.11
N ASN A 40 7.30 -11.64 3.05
CA ASN A 40 6.04 -12.37 3.16
C ASN A 40 6.07 -13.44 4.24
N THR A 41 7.23 -13.66 4.83
CA THR A 41 7.43 -14.60 5.95
C THR A 41 8.23 -13.91 7.05
N ALA A 42 7.79 -14.04 8.29
CA ALA A 42 8.48 -13.52 9.45
C ALA A 42 8.75 -14.63 10.46
N LEU A 43 10.00 -14.69 10.93
CA LEU A 43 10.36 -15.41 12.15
C LEU A 43 10.39 -14.38 13.28
N VAL A 44 9.47 -14.50 14.24
CA VAL A 44 9.34 -13.58 15.36
C VAL A 44 9.94 -14.21 16.60
N GLY A 45 10.94 -13.55 17.17
CA GLY A 45 11.56 -13.96 18.43
C GLY A 45 10.98 -13.17 19.59
N GLY A 46 10.27 -13.86 20.47
CA GLY A 46 9.74 -13.30 21.71
C GLY A 46 10.73 -13.42 22.88
N GLU A 47 10.20 -13.55 24.09
CA GLU A 47 10.93 -13.67 25.34
C GLU A 47 11.84 -14.92 25.38
N GLY A 48 12.95 -14.84 26.11
CA GLY A 48 13.92 -15.90 26.31
C GLY A 48 15.21 -15.73 25.55
N GLU A 49 16.18 -16.58 25.84
CA GLU A 49 17.51 -16.57 25.20
C GLU A 49 17.89 -17.96 24.69
N GLY A 50 18.65 -18.01 23.61
CA GLY A 50 19.18 -19.25 23.04
C GLY A 50 18.07 -20.23 22.68
N LEU A 51 18.11 -21.42 23.25
CA LEU A 51 17.15 -22.52 23.01
C LEU A 51 15.80 -22.29 23.70
N ASP A 52 15.78 -21.48 24.75
CA ASP A 52 14.57 -21.18 25.53
C ASP A 52 13.77 -20.00 24.93
N ARG A 53 14.29 -19.37 23.87
CA ARG A 53 13.61 -18.26 23.21
C ARG A 53 12.36 -18.75 22.50
N VAL A 54 11.23 -18.07 22.75
CA VAL A 54 9.99 -18.32 22.02
C VAL A 54 10.12 -17.86 20.59
N LEU A 55 9.96 -18.77 19.63
CA LEU A 55 9.98 -18.46 18.20
C LEU A 55 8.65 -18.85 17.56
N ILE A 56 8.06 -17.93 16.79
CA ILE A 56 6.88 -18.19 15.98
C ILE A 56 7.11 -17.76 14.54
N THR A 57 6.57 -18.51 13.60
CA THR A 57 6.60 -18.18 12.17
C THR A 57 5.25 -17.67 11.72
N ILE A 58 5.26 -16.68 10.84
CA ILE A 58 4.10 -16.07 10.19
C ILE A 58 4.35 -16.10 8.68
N GLY A 59 3.34 -16.51 7.89
CA GLY A 59 3.47 -16.59 6.43
C GLY A 59 4.14 -17.88 5.94
N ASP A 60 3.81 -19.02 6.53
CA ASP A 60 4.38 -20.33 6.18
C ASP A 60 3.96 -20.88 4.81
N ASP A 61 3.01 -20.23 4.15
CA ASP A 61 2.46 -20.66 2.86
C ASP A 61 3.45 -20.51 1.69
N PHE A 62 4.55 -19.78 1.91
CA PHE A 62 5.56 -19.49 0.89
C PHE A 62 6.79 -20.39 1.03
N SER A 63 7.33 -20.84 -0.12
CA SER A 63 8.51 -21.70 -0.17
C SER A 63 9.42 -21.37 -1.35
N GLY A 64 10.66 -21.83 -1.28
CA GLY A 64 11.65 -21.66 -2.35
C GLY A 64 11.93 -20.19 -2.67
N LEU A 65 11.94 -19.83 -3.94
CA LEU A 65 12.25 -18.47 -4.41
C LEU A 65 11.16 -17.44 -4.14
N ASP A 66 9.95 -17.89 -3.80
CA ASP A 66 8.83 -17.00 -3.47
C ASP A 66 8.78 -16.65 -1.98
N ARG A 67 9.69 -17.20 -1.17
CA ARG A 67 9.79 -16.94 0.26
C ARG A 67 10.82 -15.85 0.54
N TYR A 68 10.32 -14.70 1.04
CA TYR A 68 11.12 -13.53 1.44
C TYR A 68 11.01 -13.36 2.94
N GLU A 69 12.06 -13.72 3.66
CA GLU A 69 12.04 -13.79 5.13
C GLU A 69 12.54 -12.49 5.79
N ILE A 70 12.00 -12.25 6.99
CA ILE A 70 12.51 -11.27 7.94
C ILE A 70 12.53 -11.87 9.35
N PHE A 71 13.57 -11.55 10.12
CA PHE A 71 13.56 -11.78 11.57
C PHE A 71 13.04 -10.53 12.27
N ILE A 72 12.11 -10.71 13.20
CA ILE A 72 11.51 -9.65 14.00
C ILE A 72 11.79 -9.92 15.46
N ASP A 73 12.47 -9.00 16.11
CA ASP A 73 12.71 -9.06 17.54
C ASP A 73 11.52 -8.47 18.30
N ALA A 74 10.99 -9.24 19.23
CA ALA A 74 9.86 -8.90 20.10
C ALA A 74 10.13 -9.33 21.56
N ASP A 75 11.38 -9.18 22.01
CA ASP A 75 11.84 -9.53 23.36
C ASP A 75 11.28 -8.58 24.42
N ASP A 76 10.79 -7.42 24.01
CA ASP A 76 10.06 -6.46 24.84
C ASP A 76 8.66 -6.94 25.28
N ILE A 77 8.08 -7.94 24.57
CA ILE A 77 6.81 -8.55 24.92
C ILE A 77 7.12 -9.71 25.89
N ARG A 78 6.63 -9.57 27.12
CA ARG A 78 6.93 -10.51 28.21
C ARG A 78 5.66 -11.11 28.80
N THR A 79 5.79 -12.32 29.35
CA THR A 79 4.71 -13.00 30.08
C THR A 79 4.44 -12.34 31.44
N GLU A 80 5.43 -11.64 32.03
CA GLU A 80 5.31 -10.89 33.28
C GLU A 80 5.68 -9.42 33.04
N ASN A 81 4.80 -8.50 33.41
CA ASN A 81 4.97 -7.06 33.31
C ASN A 81 4.43 -6.37 34.58
N ASP A 82 4.50 -5.04 34.64
CA ASP A 82 4.05 -4.22 35.78
C ASP A 82 2.56 -4.38 36.10
N ASP A 83 1.75 -4.80 35.15
CA ASP A 83 0.30 -5.03 35.26
C ASP A 83 -0.03 -6.47 35.72
N GLY A 84 0.97 -7.37 35.80
CA GLY A 84 0.83 -8.74 36.25
C GLY A 84 1.30 -9.79 35.23
N ILE A 85 0.86 -11.04 35.46
CA ILE A 85 1.21 -12.18 34.61
C ILE A 85 0.07 -12.41 33.60
N ILE A 86 0.41 -12.43 32.31
CA ILE A 86 -0.52 -12.77 31.23
C ILE A 86 -0.46 -14.28 30.93
N SER A 87 -1.53 -14.83 30.38
CA SER A 87 -1.53 -16.23 29.94
C SER A 87 -0.60 -16.43 28.75
N TYR A 88 -0.05 -17.63 28.61
CA TYR A 88 0.81 -17.96 27.47
C TYR A 88 0.10 -17.76 26.12
N ASP A 89 -1.19 -18.06 26.04
CA ASP A 89 -1.98 -17.84 24.82
C ASP A 89 -2.11 -16.35 24.47
N GLU A 90 -2.28 -15.49 25.46
CA GLU A 90 -2.32 -14.04 25.26
C GLU A 90 -0.96 -13.48 24.86
N TYR A 91 0.11 -13.96 25.48
CA TYR A 91 1.47 -13.65 25.09
C TYR A 91 1.76 -14.01 23.63
N ILE A 92 1.42 -15.22 23.19
CA ILE A 92 1.61 -15.66 21.79
C ILE A 92 0.79 -14.78 20.82
N LYS A 93 -0.41 -14.35 21.18
CA LYS A 93 -1.20 -13.41 20.36
C LYS A 93 -0.49 -12.07 20.20
N GLN A 94 0.08 -11.51 21.26
CA GLN A 94 0.81 -10.24 21.22
C GLN A 94 2.07 -10.35 20.33
N VAL A 95 2.86 -11.43 20.50
CA VAL A 95 4.04 -11.68 19.67
C VAL A 95 3.64 -11.85 18.19
N ARG A 96 2.56 -12.59 17.92
CA ARG A 96 2.02 -12.75 16.56
C ARG A 96 1.55 -11.41 15.97
N GLN A 97 0.86 -10.59 16.76
CA GLN A 97 0.38 -9.29 16.35
C GLN A 97 1.54 -8.37 15.95
N ARG A 98 2.60 -8.31 16.75
CA ARG A 98 3.84 -7.57 16.43
C ARG A 98 4.43 -8.02 15.10
N GLY A 99 4.47 -9.33 14.87
CA GLY A 99 4.96 -9.89 13.60
C GLY A 99 4.12 -9.50 12.41
N LEU A 100 2.80 -9.55 12.51
CA LEU A 100 1.87 -9.13 11.45
C LEU A 100 2.00 -7.63 11.14
N GLU A 101 2.12 -6.78 12.16
CA GLU A 101 2.31 -5.34 12.01
C GLU A 101 3.60 -5.04 11.24
N ARG A 102 4.71 -5.62 11.64
CA ARG A 102 6.00 -5.44 10.95
C ARG A 102 5.98 -6.00 9.53
N LEU A 103 5.35 -7.16 9.33
CA LEU A 103 5.24 -7.75 7.99
C LEU A 103 4.37 -6.89 7.07
N SER A 104 3.34 -6.21 7.61
CA SER A 104 2.50 -5.30 6.84
C SER A 104 3.26 -4.06 6.33
N GLU A 105 4.34 -3.66 7.00
CA GLU A 105 5.22 -2.56 6.57
C GLU A 105 6.15 -2.97 5.41
N CYS A 106 6.33 -4.28 5.20
CA CYS A 106 7.24 -4.86 4.20
C CYS A 106 6.53 -5.26 2.91
N GLN A 107 5.48 -4.53 2.53
CA GLN A 107 4.70 -4.84 1.33
C GLN A 107 5.36 -4.33 0.05
N LYS A 108 5.02 -5.01 -1.05
CA LYS A 108 5.32 -4.53 -2.40
C LYS A 108 4.64 -3.20 -2.65
N ILE A 109 5.40 -2.19 -3.05
CA ILE A 109 4.86 -0.88 -3.39
C ILE A 109 4.66 -0.84 -4.90
N SER A 110 3.43 -0.59 -5.30
CA SER A 110 3.06 -0.37 -6.69
C SER A 110 2.41 1.00 -6.81
N THR A 111 3.06 1.90 -7.50
CA THR A 111 2.57 3.25 -7.73
C THR A 111 2.42 3.49 -9.22
N PHE A 112 1.25 3.94 -9.61
CA PHE A 112 0.94 4.39 -10.95
C PHE A 112 0.61 5.87 -10.88
N THR A 113 1.33 6.71 -11.58
CA THR A 113 1.10 8.15 -11.62
C THR A 113 0.70 8.54 -13.03
N SER A 114 -0.32 9.37 -13.16
CA SER A 114 -0.78 9.90 -14.43
C SER A 114 -1.00 11.39 -14.35
N GLU A 115 -0.58 12.09 -15.39
CA GLU A 115 -0.94 13.48 -15.64
C GLU A 115 -2.18 13.49 -16.54
N ILE A 116 -3.22 14.21 -16.12
CA ILE A 116 -4.49 14.28 -16.83
C ILE A 116 -4.52 15.48 -17.75
N ASN A 117 -5.07 15.27 -18.94
CA ASN A 117 -5.46 16.38 -19.81
C ASN A 117 -6.74 17.03 -19.27
N ALA A 118 -6.60 18.05 -18.42
CA ALA A 118 -7.73 18.75 -17.82
C ALA A 118 -8.62 19.49 -18.83
N THR A 119 -8.09 19.81 -20.03
CA THR A 119 -8.79 20.61 -21.05
C THR A 119 -9.61 19.74 -22.00
N ASP A 120 -9.08 18.59 -22.41
CA ASP A 120 -9.68 17.71 -23.42
C ASP A 120 -10.13 16.36 -22.86
N SER A 121 -10.03 16.17 -21.55
CA SER A 121 -10.47 14.93 -20.89
C SER A 121 -11.99 14.83 -20.91
N ASN A 122 -12.49 13.67 -21.26
CA ASN A 122 -13.90 13.29 -21.08
C ASN A 122 -14.25 12.90 -19.63
N LEU A 123 -13.28 13.05 -18.71
CA LEU A 123 -13.42 12.81 -17.27
C LEU A 123 -13.23 14.13 -16.52
N GLU A 124 -14.17 14.46 -15.66
CA GLU A 124 -14.17 15.70 -14.87
C GLU A 124 -13.93 15.39 -13.40
N TYR A 125 -12.90 16.02 -12.81
CA TYR A 125 -12.59 15.90 -11.40
C TYR A 125 -13.76 16.40 -10.53
N ARG A 126 -14.02 15.69 -9.42
CA ARG A 126 -15.15 15.88 -8.50
C ARG A 126 -16.53 15.51 -9.05
N LYS A 127 -16.61 15.04 -10.29
CA LYS A 127 -17.85 14.56 -10.89
C LYS A 127 -17.72 13.10 -11.32
N ASP A 128 -16.73 12.80 -12.15
CA ASP A 128 -16.50 11.45 -12.67
C ASP A 128 -15.53 10.65 -11.84
N PHE A 129 -14.68 11.30 -11.05
CA PHE A 129 -13.76 10.70 -10.08
C PHE A 129 -13.41 11.66 -8.95
N ASP A 130 -12.98 11.12 -7.81
CA ASP A 130 -12.51 11.88 -6.64
C ASP A 130 -11.41 11.13 -5.89
N LEU A 131 -10.75 11.84 -4.96
CA LEU A 131 -9.75 11.27 -4.07
C LEU A 131 -10.33 10.10 -3.27
N GLY A 132 -9.67 8.95 -3.32
CA GLY A 132 -10.11 7.74 -2.63
C GLY A 132 -10.95 6.79 -3.47
N ASP A 133 -11.42 7.19 -4.67
CA ASP A 133 -12.12 6.31 -5.58
C ASP A 133 -11.21 5.20 -6.10
N ILE A 134 -11.79 4.03 -6.39
CA ILE A 134 -11.10 2.92 -7.04
C ILE A 134 -11.47 2.96 -8.51
N VAL A 135 -10.48 3.03 -9.37
CA VAL A 135 -10.63 3.23 -10.82
C VAL A 135 -9.81 2.21 -11.59
N THR A 136 -10.07 2.07 -12.89
CA THR A 136 -9.27 1.22 -13.77
C THR A 136 -8.26 2.06 -14.53
N CYS A 137 -6.97 1.68 -14.46
CA CYS A 137 -5.89 2.28 -15.25
C CYS A 137 -5.43 1.28 -16.31
N ILE A 138 -5.32 1.75 -17.55
CA ILE A 138 -4.89 0.93 -18.70
C ILE A 138 -3.68 1.56 -19.35
N ASN A 139 -2.67 0.75 -19.61
CA ASN A 139 -1.55 1.10 -20.49
C ASN A 139 -1.28 -0.09 -21.40
N LYS A 140 -1.60 0.04 -22.67
CA LYS A 140 -1.43 -1.04 -23.66
C LYS A 140 0.02 -1.27 -24.04
N ASP A 141 0.85 -0.23 -24.01
CA ASP A 141 2.27 -0.35 -24.35
C ASP A 141 3.01 -1.26 -23.35
N TRP A 142 2.53 -1.29 -22.11
CA TRP A 142 3.08 -2.10 -21.01
C TRP A 142 2.24 -3.36 -20.72
N ASP A 143 1.15 -3.58 -21.45
CA ASP A 143 0.16 -4.64 -21.19
C ASP A 143 -0.36 -4.63 -19.72
N ILE A 144 -0.62 -3.42 -19.21
CA ILE A 144 -1.05 -3.21 -17.83
C ILE A 144 -2.53 -2.84 -17.82
N ILE A 145 -3.32 -3.61 -17.07
CA ILE A 145 -4.69 -3.28 -16.66
C ILE A 145 -4.77 -3.48 -15.16
N ILE A 146 -4.92 -2.40 -14.41
CA ILE A 146 -5.00 -2.45 -12.95
C ILE A 146 -6.21 -1.70 -12.42
N ASN A 147 -6.86 -2.26 -11.41
CA ASN A 147 -7.83 -1.55 -10.59
C ASN A 147 -7.10 -1.01 -9.36
N THR A 148 -7.12 0.28 -9.18
CA THR A 148 -6.30 0.93 -8.16
C THR A 148 -7.02 2.13 -7.56
N LYS A 149 -6.65 2.47 -6.33
CA LYS A 149 -7.23 3.59 -5.59
C LYS A 149 -6.51 4.89 -5.94
N ILE A 150 -7.25 5.98 -6.09
CA ILE A 150 -6.71 7.33 -6.16
C ILE A 150 -6.24 7.74 -4.77
N THR A 151 -4.94 7.92 -4.58
CA THR A 151 -4.32 8.22 -3.28
C THR A 151 -3.87 9.67 -3.15
N GLU A 152 -3.67 10.37 -4.27
CA GLU A 152 -3.28 11.77 -4.29
C GLU A 152 -3.80 12.43 -5.56
N ILE A 153 -4.24 13.67 -5.44
CA ILE A 153 -4.60 14.55 -6.56
C ILE A 153 -3.91 15.88 -6.32
N GLU A 154 -3.09 16.30 -7.25
CA GLU A 154 -2.40 17.58 -7.25
C GLU A 154 -2.96 18.47 -8.34
N GLU A 155 -3.41 19.68 -7.97
CA GLU A 155 -3.92 20.70 -8.88
C GLU A 155 -2.90 21.85 -8.96
N VAL A 156 -2.38 22.12 -10.15
CA VAL A 156 -1.42 23.21 -10.37
C VAL A 156 -2.07 24.24 -11.31
N TYR A 157 -2.17 25.46 -10.82
CA TYR A 157 -2.70 26.62 -11.59
C TYR A 157 -1.55 27.50 -12.04
N GLU A 158 -1.20 27.43 -13.30
CA GLU A 158 -0.16 28.25 -13.90
C GLU A 158 -0.64 28.89 -15.21
N ASN A 159 -0.32 30.17 -15.44
CA ASN A 159 -0.60 30.88 -16.70
C ASN A 159 -2.04 30.69 -17.22
N ASN A 160 -3.02 30.66 -16.33
CA ASN A 160 -4.43 30.46 -16.65
C ASN A 160 -4.75 29.03 -17.15
N THR A 161 -3.85 28.07 -16.92
CA THR A 161 -4.02 26.65 -17.24
C THR A 161 -4.10 25.85 -15.94
N LEU A 162 -5.03 24.88 -15.89
CA LEU A 162 -5.13 23.91 -14.80
C LEU A 162 -4.49 22.61 -15.25
N GLU A 163 -3.48 22.18 -14.53
CA GLU A 163 -2.88 20.87 -14.66
C GLU A 163 -3.30 19.99 -13.46
N ILE A 164 -3.72 18.77 -13.74
CA ILE A 164 -4.12 17.81 -12.70
C ILE A 164 -3.22 16.58 -12.81
N SER A 165 -2.51 16.27 -11.73
CA SER A 165 -1.72 15.06 -11.58
C SER A 165 -2.38 14.14 -10.57
N ILE A 166 -2.49 12.85 -10.91
CA ILE A 166 -3.11 11.83 -10.06
C ILE A 166 -2.10 10.72 -9.75
N THR A 167 -2.01 10.39 -8.47
CA THR A 167 -1.27 9.21 -8.00
C THR A 167 -2.25 8.12 -7.62
N PHE A 168 -2.02 6.92 -8.15
CA PHE A 168 -2.81 5.72 -7.91
C PHE A 168 -1.99 4.68 -7.14
N GLY A 169 -2.65 3.90 -6.28
CA GLY A 169 -2.00 2.85 -5.49
C GLY A 169 -1.28 3.39 -4.26
N ASN A 170 -0.33 2.64 -3.77
CA ASN A 170 0.45 3.04 -2.60
C ASN A 170 1.51 4.06 -3.03
N LYS A 171 1.51 5.23 -2.40
CA LYS A 171 2.56 6.23 -2.60
C LYS A 171 3.91 5.65 -2.13
N ILE A 172 4.96 5.85 -2.93
CA ILE A 172 6.31 5.56 -2.48
C ILE A 172 6.63 6.52 -1.32
N PRO A 173 6.93 6.01 -0.11
CA PRO A 173 7.25 6.86 1.02
C PRO A 173 8.43 7.76 0.69
N THR A 174 8.26 9.06 0.83
CA THR A 174 9.36 10.01 0.68
C THR A 174 10.34 9.87 1.85
N ILE A 175 11.54 10.44 1.72
CA ILE A 175 12.52 10.50 2.83
C ILE A 175 11.87 11.14 4.08
N ILE A 176 11.01 12.14 3.89
CA ILE A 176 10.30 12.82 4.99
C ILE A 176 9.32 11.87 5.68
N ASP A 177 8.60 11.06 4.93
CA ASP A 177 7.67 10.07 5.49
C ASP A 177 8.42 9.01 6.30
N LYS A 178 9.56 8.52 5.78
CA LYS A 178 10.45 7.58 6.49
C LYS A 178 11.03 8.17 7.77
N ILE A 179 11.41 9.47 7.77
CA ILE A 179 11.90 10.16 8.99
C ILE A 179 10.80 10.31 10.04
N ARG A 180 9.55 10.54 9.64
CA ARG A 180 8.42 10.62 10.57
C ARG A 180 8.10 9.28 11.23
N GLN A 181 8.20 8.18 10.49
CA GLN A 181 8.00 6.82 11.01
C GLN A 181 9.06 6.42 12.07
N VAL A 182 10.29 6.91 11.94
CA VAL A 182 11.39 6.62 12.91
C VAL A 182 11.22 7.42 14.22
N LYS A 183 10.41 8.47 14.24
CA LYS A 183 10.20 9.34 15.43
C LYS A 183 8.91 9.04 16.21
N SER A 184 8.11 8.12 15.75
CA SER A 184 6.91 7.60 16.44
C SER A 184 7.19 6.25 17.09
#